data_23bfea82b29a88328db5f114f6f44fa8
#
_entry.id   23bfea82b29a88328db5f114f6f44fa8
#
_cell.length_a   1.000
_cell.length_b   1.000
_cell.length_c   1.000
_cell.angle_alpha   90.00
_cell.angle_beta   90.00
_cell.angle_gamma   90.00
#
_symmetry.space_group_name_H-M   'P 1'
#
loop_
_entity.id
_entity.type
_entity.pdbx_description
1 polymer ?
#
loop_
_entity_poly.entity_id
_entity_poly.type
_entity_poly.pdbx_seq_one_letter_code
_entity_poly.pdbx_strand_id
1 'polypeptide(L)'
;GVRGEFTVHCLQQFQMDKIKLKELKYSSEDQSETLSFQTEKWINYLIPGIRFKYSRLINADILSISVSNNKPDRDTDYLRPTNVGFGISYCLPVVVAGLMSRKDSLLIVENPEAHLHPGAQSRMGHFFSRLASAGVQVIVETHSDHILNGIRVSVKNKIINPENISINYFDENYNLHNPEIDSDGRIDCWPEGFFDQTEKDLQELI
;
A
#
# COMPACT_ATOMS: atom_id res chain seq x y z
N GLY A 1 -12.66 -0.58 -10.04
CA GLY A 1 -13.73 -1.17 -9.25
C GLY A 1 -13.45 -1.08 -7.76
N VAL A 2 -14.48 -1.08 -6.94
CA VAL A 2 -14.38 -0.88 -5.48
C VAL A 2 -13.72 -2.06 -4.74
N ARG A 3 -13.61 -3.23 -5.38
CA ARG A 3 -13.00 -4.43 -4.77
C ARG A 3 -11.73 -4.87 -5.49
N GLY A 4 -11.18 -4.04 -6.38
CA GLY A 4 -10.00 -4.38 -7.17
C GLY A 4 -10.24 -5.45 -8.24
N GLU A 5 -11.49 -5.73 -8.60
CA GLU A 5 -11.90 -6.77 -9.57
C GLU A 5 -11.30 -6.59 -10.95
N PHE A 6 -10.94 -5.36 -11.31
CA PHE A 6 -10.29 -5.05 -12.59
C PHE A 6 -8.76 -5.04 -12.55
N THR A 7 -8.15 -5.32 -11.40
CA THR A 7 -6.68 -5.20 -11.22
C THR A 7 -5.90 -6.03 -12.23
N VAL A 8 -6.28 -7.31 -12.41
CA VAL A 8 -5.59 -8.21 -13.34
C VAL A 8 -5.79 -7.75 -14.78
N HIS A 9 -6.99 -7.28 -15.12
CA HIS A 9 -7.30 -6.72 -16.43
C HIS A 9 -6.45 -5.46 -16.71
N CYS A 10 -6.39 -4.52 -15.76
CA CYS A 10 -5.56 -3.32 -15.88
C CYS A 10 -4.08 -3.66 -16.07
N LEU A 11 -3.56 -4.58 -15.25
CA LEU A 11 -2.17 -5.01 -15.38
C LEU A 11 -1.89 -5.64 -16.75
N GLN A 12 -2.78 -6.49 -17.27
CA GLN A 12 -2.58 -7.09 -18.57
C GLN A 12 -2.70 -6.08 -19.71
N GLN A 13 -3.71 -5.22 -19.65
CA GLN A 13 -3.98 -4.24 -20.70
C GLN A 13 -2.90 -3.17 -20.79
N PHE A 14 -2.40 -2.70 -19.64
CA PHE A 14 -1.50 -1.55 -19.53
C PHE A 14 -0.11 -1.93 -19.03
N GLN A 15 0.25 -3.23 -19.01
CA GLN A 15 1.51 -3.72 -18.44
C GLN A 15 2.76 -3.00 -18.98
N MET A 16 2.76 -2.64 -20.25
CA MET A 16 3.87 -1.98 -20.95
C MET A 16 3.76 -0.45 -20.94
N ASP A 17 2.62 0.09 -20.49
CA ASP A 17 2.45 1.53 -20.36
C ASP A 17 3.33 2.05 -19.23
N LYS A 18 3.86 3.25 -19.42
CA LYS A 18 4.59 3.94 -18.36
C LYS A 18 3.62 4.43 -17.28
N ILE A 19 4.04 4.34 -16.02
CA ILE A 19 3.33 4.99 -14.91
C ILE A 19 3.25 6.50 -15.17
N LYS A 20 2.15 7.12 -14.76
CA LYS A 20 1.87 8.53 -15.10
C LYS A 20 2.68 9.52 -14.26
N LEU A 21 2.98 9.16 -13.02
CA LEU A 21 3.76 9.96 -12.07
C LEU A 21 5.14 9.32 -11.90
N LYS A 22 6.17 9.95 -12.46
CA LYS A 22 7.55 9.43 -12.40
C LYS A 22 8.09 9.38 -10.98
N GLU A 23 7.58 10.22 -10.12
CA GLU A 23 7.87 10.28 -8.68
C GLU A 23 7.52 8.97 -7.96
N LEU A 24 6.62 8.18 -8.55
CA LEU A 24 6.21 6.86 -8.04
C LEU A 24 7.12 5.71 -8.50
N LYS A 25 8.17 5.98 -9.28
CA LYS A 25 9.22 4.96 -9.47
C LYS A 25 9.72 4.50 -8.10
N TYR A 26 9.83 3.21 -7.92
CA TYR A 26 10.33 2.65 -6.67
C TYR A 26 11.74 3.17 -6.37
N SER A 27 12.63 3.14 -7.37
CA SER A 27 13.97 3.74 -7.31
C SER A 27 14.25 4.57 -8.55
N SER A 28 15.05 5.63 -8.40
CA SER A 28 15.56 6.44 -9.53
C SER A 28 16.43 5.62 -10.49
N GLU A 29 17.06 4.54 -9.98
CA GLU A 29 17.94 3.64 -10.74
C GLU A 29 17.17 2.54 -11.49
N ASP A 30 15.84 2.44 -11.29
CA ASP A 30 15.05 1.42 -11.96
C ASP A 30 15.14 1.55 -13.49
N GLN A 31 15.39 0.42 -14.16
CA GLN A 31 15.58 0.36 -15.61
C GLN A 31 14.30 0.58 -16.40
N SER A 32 13.12 0.41 -15.78
CA SER A 32 11.84 0.51 -16.45
C SER A 32 10.81 1.31 -15.63
N GLU A 33 10.03 2.12 -16.36
CA GLU A 33 8.89 2.88 -15.82
C GLU A 33 7.55 2.20 -16.13
N THR A 34 7.56 0.97 -16.66
CA THR A 34 6.32 0.28 -17.03
C THR A 34 5.51 -0.12 -15.81
N LEU A 35 4.18 -0.13 -15.96
CA LEU A 35 3.26 -0.47 -14.88
C LEU A 35 3.58 -1.85 -14.27
N SER A 36 3.83 -2.87 -15.10
CA SER A 36 4.15 -4.21 -14.61
C SER A 36 5.44 -4.24 -13.80
N PHE A 37 6.51 -3.59 -14.29
CA PHE A 37 7.79 -3.54 -13.60
C PHE A 37 7.69 -2.81 -12.25
N GLN A 38 7.05 -1.64 -12.24
CA GLN A 38 6.90 -0.85 -11.02
C GLN A 38 5.95 -1.53 -10.01
N THR A 39 4.89 -2.20 -10.49
CA THR A 39 4.02 -3.01 -9.63
C THR A 39 4.82 -4.12 -8.94
N GLU A 40 5.65 -4.86 -9.69
CA GLU A 40 6.48 -5.92 -9.10
C GLU A 40 7.47 -5.36 -8.07
N LYS A 41 8.10 -4.21 -8.34
CA LYS A 41 9.00 -3.55 -7.40
C LYS A 41 8.30 -3.16 -6.11
N TRP A 42 7.17 -2.48 -6.20
CA TRP A 42 6.41 -2.06 -5.03
C TRP A 42 5.85 -3.24 -4.23
N ILE A 43 5.33 -4.26 -4.90
CA ILE A 43 4.86 -5.47 -4.20
C ILE A 43 6.04 -6.20 -3.52
N ASN A 44 7.21 -6.29 -4.17
CA ASN A 44 8.39 -6.86 -3.52
C ASN A 44 8.89 -6.03 -2.34
N TYR A 45 8.69 -4.72 -2.35
CA TYR A 45 8.95 -3.88 -1.19
C TYR A 45 7.97 -4.19 -0.06
N LEU A 46 6.68 -4.34 -0.35
CA LEU A 46 5.66 -4.69 0.64
C LEU A 46 5.85 -6.12 1.16
N ILE A 47 5.98 -7.08 0.26
CA ILE A 47 6.07 -8.52 0.54
C ILE A 47 7.29 -9.07 -0.23
N PRO A 48 8.45 -9.21 0.43
CA PRO A 48 9.67 -9.60 -0.26
C PRO A 48 9.60 -10.98 -0.92
N GLY A 49 10.24 -11.10 -2.09
CA GLY A 49 10.39 -12.37 -2.80
C GLY A 49 9.28 -12.71 -3.79
N ILE A 50 8.32 -11.82 -4.02
CA ILE A 50 7.19 -12.06 -4.92
C ILE A 50 7.57 -11.84 -6.39
N ARG A 51 7.17 -12.80 -7.24
CA ARG A 51 7.22 -12.72 -8.70
C ARG A 51 5.84 -12.94 -9.28
N PHE A 52 5.55 -12.26 -10.39
CA PHE A 52 4.26 -12.37 -11.08
C PHE A 52 4.40 -13.02 -12.44
N LYS A 53 3.40 -13.82 -12.80
CA LYS A 53 3.14 -14.28 -14.15
C LYS A 53 1.71 -13.97 -14.51
N TYR A 54 1.53 -13.31 -15.65
CA TYR A 54 0.20 -13.03 -16.21
C TYR A 54 -0.08 -14.03 -17.31
N SER A 55 -1.25 -14.63 -17.29
CA SER A 55 -1.69 -15.55 -18.34
C SER A 55 -3.12 -15.27 -18.77
N ARG A 56 -3.36 -15.41 -20.07
CA ARG A 56 -4.70 -15.37 -20.66
C ARG A 56 -5.06 -16.78 -21.13
N LEU A 57 -6.16 -17.29 -20.65
CA LEU A 57 -6.73 -18.53 -21.18
C LEU A 57 -7.55 -18.17 -22.43
N ILE A 58 -6.95 -18.39 -23.60
CA ILE A 58 -7.47 -17.93 -24.90
C ILE A 58 -8.89 -18.44 -25.19
N ASN A 59 -9.21 -19.65 -24.71
CA ASN A 59 -10.49 -20.29 -24.97
C ASN A 59 -11.60 -19.94 -23.97
N ALA A 60 -11.30 -19.14 -22.93
CA ALA A 60 -12.25 -18.86 -21.86
C ALA A 60 -12.37 -17.38 -21.52
N ASP A 61 -11.65 -16.49 -22.23
CA ASP A 61 -11.51 -15.05 -21.89
C ASP A 61 -11.17 -14.77 -20.40
N ILE A 62 -10.53 -15.73 -19.76
CA ILE A 62 -10.14 -15.64 -18.36
C ILE A 62 -8.71 -15.10 -18.27
N LEU A 63 -8.56 -14.02 -17.49
CA LEU A 63 -7.28 -13.47 -17.12
C LEU A 63 -6.89 -14.02 -15.75
N SER A 64 -5.69 -14.54 -15.64
CA SER A 64 -5.17 -15.00 -14.37
C SER A 64 -3.82 -14.38 -14.05
N ILE A 65 -3.60 -14.19 -12.74
CA ILE A 65 -2.31 -13.84 -12.17
C ILE A 65 -1.85 -15.03 -11.33
N SER A 66 -0.61 -15.40 -11.49
CA SER A 66 0.05 -16.39 -10.65
C SER A 66 1.28 -15.77 -10.01
N VAL A 67 1.57 -16.18 -8.80
CA VAL A 67 2.68 -15.63 -8.01
C VAL A 67 3.58 -16.76 -7.55
N SER A 68 4.86 -16.45 -7.40
CA SER A 68 5.85 -17.36 -6.81
C SER A 68 6.62 -16.62 -5.72
N ASN A 69 6.98 -17.34 -4.68
CA ASN A 69 7.96 -16.91 -3.69
C ASN A 69 9.33 -17.38 -4.17
N ASN A 70 10.30 -16.44 -4.26
CA ASN A 70 11.64 -16.68 -4.79
C ASN A 70 11.73 -16.74 -6.33
N LYS A 71 12.91 -16.98 -6.85
CA LYS A 71 13.12 -17.18 -8.30
C LYS A 71 12.55 -18.56 -8.67
N PRO A 72 11.47 -18.61 -9.43
CA PRO A 72 10.92 -19.89 -9.83
C PRO A 72 11.86 -20.55 -10.86
N ASP A 73 12.20 -21.80 -10.61
CA ASP A 73 12.99 -22.60 -11.55
C ASP A 73 12.11 -23.27 -12.61
N ARG A 74 10.80 -23.38 -12.35
CA ARG A 74 9.84 -24.03 -13.25
C ARG A 74 8.51 -23.27 -13.26
N ASP A 75 7.74 -23.43 -14.33
CA ASP A 75 6.38 -22.89 -14.45
C ASP A 75 5.41 -23.40 -13.37
N THR A 76 5.68 -24.59 -12.82
CA THR A 76 4.91 -25.21 -11.74
C THR A 76 5.08 -24.50 -10.39
N ASP A 77 6.09 -23.65 -10.25
CA ASP A 77 6.36 -22.91 -9.01
C ASP A 77 5.45 -21.67 -8.83
N TYR A 78 4.65 -21.40 -9.85
CA TYR A 78 3.66 -20.31 -9.80
C TYR A 78 2.32 -20.80 -9.28
N LEU A 79 1.85 -20.19 -8.21
CA LEU A 79 0.60 -20.51 -7.53
C LEU A 79 -0.41 -19.34 -7.68
N ARG A 80 -1.67 -19.62 -7.43
CA ARG A 80 -2.67 -18.55 -7.30
C ARG A 80 -2.33 -17.66 -6.11
N PRO A 81 -2.57 -16.34 -6.16
CA PRO A 81 -2.29 -15.43 -5.04
C PRO A 81 -2.89 -15.90 -3.71
N THR A 82 -4.09 -16.46 -3.73
CA THR A 82 -4.78 -17.03 -2.57
C THR A 82 -4.05 -18.21 -1.94
N ASN A 83 -3.21 -18.93 -2.69
CA ASN A 83 -2.45 -20.08 -2.20
C ASN A 83 -1.07 -19.68 -1.64
N VAL A 84 -0.60 -18.46 -1.92
CA VAL A 84 0.69 -17.93 -1.43
C VAL A 84 0.48 -17.06 -0.19
N GLY A 85 -0.68 -16.45 -0.05
CA GLY A 85 -1.09 -15.65 1.09
C GLY A 85 -2.06 -14.54 0.70
N PHE A 86 -3.07 -14.32 1.53
CA PHE A 86 -4.12 -13.34 1.24
C PHE A 86 -3.59 -11.90 1.09
N GLY A 87 -2.50 -11.55 1.77
CA GLY A 87 -1.94 -10.19 1.74
C GLY A 87 -1.67 -9.67 0.32
N ILE A 88 -1.23 -10.52 -0.62
CA ILE A 88 -1.00 -10.12 -2.01
C ILE A 88 -2.31 -9.72 -2.69
N SER A 89 -3.37 -10.48 -2.47
CA SER A 89 -4.69 -10.23 -3.08
C SER A 89 -5.28 -8.90 -2.63
N TYR A 90 -4.93 -8.42 -1.44
CA TYR A 90 -5.40 -7.15 -0.88
C TYR A 90 -4.49 -5.97 -1.26
N CYS A 91 -3.18 -6.11 -1.21
CA CYS A 91 -2.28 -5.00 -1.50
C CYS A 91 -2.10 -4.74 -3.00
N LEU A 92 -2.20 -5.76 -3.86
CA LEU A 92 -2.00 -5.61 -5.31
C LEU A 92 -2.97 -4.60 -5.95
N PRO A 93 -4.30 -4.63 -5.67
CA PRO A 93 -5.23 -3.62 -6.18
C PRO A 93 -4.86 -2.20 -5.78
N VAL A 94 -4.44 -2.00 -4.53
CA VAL A 94 -4.03 -0.70 -3.99
C VAL A 94 -2.80 -0.16 -4.72
N VAL A 95 -1.77 -1.01 -4.88
CA VAL A 95 -0.54 -0.63 -5.58
C VAL A 95 -0.81 -0.30 -7.04
N VAL A 96 -1.59 -1.13 -7.75
CA VAL A 96 -1.92 -0.90 -9.16
C VAL A 96 -2.74 0.38 -9.33
N ALA A 97 -3.76 0.61 -8.49
CA ALA A 97 -4.56 1.82 -8.52
C ALA A 97 -3.69 3.06 -8.27
N GLY A 98 -2.79 3.02 -7.28
CA GLY A 98 -1.85 4.08 -6.99
C GLY A 98 -0.91 4.38 -8.17
N LEU A 99 -0.30 3.36 -8.76
CA LEU A 99 0.63 3.53 -9.91
C LEU A 99 -0.07 4.00 -11.20
N MET A 100 -1.36 3.74 -11.34
CA MET A 100 -2.18 4.24 -12.46
C MET A 100 -2.74 5.64 -12.21
N SER A 101 -2.63 6.17 -11.00
CA SER A 101 -3.12 7.49 -10.63
C SER A 101 -2.38 8.60 -11.40
N ARG A 102 -3.04 9.74 -11.52
CA ARG A 102 -2.49 10.97 -12.08
C ARG A 102 -2.44 12.02 -10.99
N LYS A 103 -1.73 13.10 -11.24
CA LYS A 103 -1.78 14.27 -10.37
C LYS A 103 -3.24 14.71 -10.19
N ASP A 104 -3.58 15.13 -8.99
CA ASP A 104 -4.93 15.55 -8.60
C ASP A 104 -6.01 14.44 -8.64
N SER A 105 -5.59 13.17 -8.77
CA SER A 105 -6.50 12.02 -8.58
C SER A 105 -6.83 11.83 -7.11
N LEU A 106 -7.98 11.23 -6.83
CA LEU A 106 -8.40 10.78 -5.50
C LEU A 106 -8.32 9.25 -5.43
N LEU A 107 -7.59 8.75 -4.43
CA LEU A 107 -7.54 7.33 -4.07
C LEU A 107 -8.12 7.16 -2.66
N ILE A 108 -9.16 6.34 -2.54
CA ILE A 108 -9.79 5.99 -1.26
C ILE A 108 -9.50 4.52 -0.99
N VAL A 109 -8.98 4.21 0.19
CA VAL A 109 -8.60 2.84 0.59
C VAL A 109 -9.11 2.59 2.00
N GLU A 110 -9.84 1.49 2.17
CA GLU A 110 -10.35 1.01 3.44
C GLU A 110 -9.58 -0.25 3.86
N ASN A 111 -9.19 -0.33 5.12
CA ASN A 111 -8.50 -1.46 5.76
C ASN A 111 -7.30 -2.01 4.94
N PRO A 112 -6.35 -1.16 4.49
CA PRO A 112 -5.21 -1.60 3.69
C PRO A 112 -4.26 -2.54 4.45
N GLU A 113 -4.36 -2.61 5.76
CA GLU A 113 -3.63 -3.53 6.61
C GLU A 113 -4.10 -4.97 6.53
N ALA A 114 -5.28 -5.25 5.98
CA ALA A 114 -5.89 -6.56 6.00
C ALA A 114 -4.93 -7.65 5.47
N HIS A 115 -4.71 -8.68 6.29
CA HIS A 115 -3.82 -9.81 6.00
C HIS A 115 -2.35 -9.46 5.75
N LEU A 116 -1.89 -8.26 6.11
CA LEU A 116 -0.50 -7.87 6.01
C LEU A 116 0.23 -8.05 7.35
N HIS A 117 1.47 -8.53 7.28
CA HIS A 117 2.37 -8.51 8.43
C HIS A 117 2.68 -7.05 8.83
N PRO A 118 2.87 -6.74 10.14
CA PRO A 118 3.16 -5.39 10.63
C PRO A 118 4.19 -4.60 9.82
N GLY A 119 5.30 -5.23 9.45
CA GLY A 119 6.31 -4.59 8.61
C GLY A 119 5.81 -4.24 7.19
N ALA A 120 4.87 -5.01 6.63
CA ALA A 120 4.24 -4.68 5.35
C ALA A 120 3.23 -3.54 5.49
N GLN A 121 2.52 -3.48 6.62
CA GLN A 121 1.61 -2.39 6.94
C GLN A 121 2.36 -1.04 7.02
N SER A 122 3.50 -1.00 7.73
CA SER A 122 4.36 0.18 7.79
C SER A 122 4.85 0.61 6.39
N ARG A 123 5.26 -0.36 5.56
CA ARG A 123 5.67 -0.09 4.18
C ARG A 123 4.51 0.39 3.30
N MET A 124 3.27 -0.02 3.58
CA MET A 124 2.08 0.49 2.91
C MET A 124 1.84 1.97 3.26
N GLY A 125 2.04 2.38 4.52
CA GLY A 125 2.02 3.79 4.94
C GLY A 125 3.06 4.62 4.18
N HIS A 126 4.27 4.07 3.97
CA HIS A 126 5.28 4.70 3.11
C HIS A 126 4.81 4.85 1.65
N PHE A 127 4.17 3.83 1.08
CA PHE A 127 3.61 3.91 -0.28
C PHE A 127 2.56 5.00 -0.40
N PHE A 128 1.64 5.13 0.57
CA PHE A 128 0.66 6.23 0.59
C PHE A 128 1.33 7.60 0.68
N SER A 129 2.36 7.73 1.48
CA SER A 129 3.14 8.98 1.57
C SER A 129 3.79 9.35 0.24
N ARG A 130 4.31 8.37 -0.51
CA ARG A 130 4.86 8.58 -1.85
C ARG A 130 3.78 9.02 -2.85
N LEU A 131 2.58 8.42 -2.79
CA LEU A 131 1.43 8.83 -3.62
C LEU A 131 1.03 10.27 -3.33
N ALA A 132 0.85 10.63 -2.06
CA ALA A 132 0.48 11.98 -1.66
C ALA A 132 1.55 13.01 -2.06
N SER A 133 2.82 12.70 -1.86
CA SER A 133 3.94 13.55 -2.29
C SER A 133 3.99 13.75 -3.82
N ALA A 134 3.51 12.78 -4.60
CA ALA A 134 3.40 12.89 -6.06
C ALA A 134 2.13 13.64 -6.53
N GLY A 135 1.32 14.15 -5.61
CA GLY A 135 0.13 14.96 -5.89
C GLY A 135 -1.16 14.15 -6.07
N VAL A 136 -1.22 12.94 -5.53
CA VAL A 136 -2.46 12.16 -5.43
C VAL A 136 -3.10 12.46 -4.08
N GLN A 137 -4.38 12.83 -4.04
CA GLN A 137 -5.13 12.89 -2.79
C GLN A 137 -5.43 11.46 -2.33
N VAL A 138 -4.95 11.09 -1.14
CA VAL A 138 -5.13 9.74 -0.58
C VAL A 138 -5.98 9.84 0.69
N ILE A 139 -7.10 9.13 0.73
CA ILE A 139 -7.92 8.96 1.93
C ILE A 139 -7.78 7.50 2.36
N VAL A 140 -7.29 7.29 3.57
CA VAL A 140 -7.08 5.96 4.14
C VAL A 140 -7.90 5.84 5.42
N GLU A 141 -8.77 4.85 5.46
CA GLU A 141 -9.39 4.39 6.70
C GLU A 141 -8.59 3.16 7.18
N THR A 142 -8.13 3.18 8.42
CA THR A 142 -7.26 2.12 8.96
C THR A 142 -7.38 1.99 10.47
N HIS A 143 -7.26 0.75 10.94
CA HIS A 143 -7.13 0.39 12.36
C HIS A 143 -5.69 0.00 12.73
N SER A 144 -4.69 0.33 11.88
CA SER A 144 -3.30 -0.03 12.07
C SER A 144 -2.43 1.16 12.48
N ASP A 145 -1.90 1.12 13.68
CA ASP A 145 -0.82 2.01 14.13
C ASP A 145 0.44 1.85 13.28
N HIS A 146 0.67 0.67 12.71
CA HIS A 146 1.83 0.42 11.83
C HIS A 146 1.74 1.21 10.52
N ILE A 147 0.54 1.39 9.93
CA ILE A 147 0.35 2.26 8.77
C ILE A 147 0.65 3.71 9.15
N LEU A 148 0.08 4.18 10.25
CA LEU A 148 0.35 5.52 10.78
C LEU A 148 1.85 5.72 11.03
N ASN A 149 2.52 4.76 11.66
CA ASN A 149 3.96 4.81 11.91
C ASN A 149 4.77 4.85 10.61
N GLY A 150 4.35 4.14 9.56
CA GLY A 150 4.97 4.22 8.23
C GLY A 150 4.88 5.63 7.62
N ILE A 151 3.73 6.30 7.80
CA ILE A 151 3.53 7.69 7.39
C ILE A 151 4.43 8.64 8.21
N ARG A 152 4.46 8.50 9.54
CA ARG A 152 5.32 9.30 10.44
C ARG A 152 6.80 9.18 10.09
N VAL A 153 7.27 7.96 9.79
CA VAL A 153 8.65 7.72 9.32
C VAL A 153 8.89 8.40 7.97
N SER A 154 7.89 8.45 7.10
CA SER A 154 8.00 9.14 5.81
C SER A 154 8.12 10.67 5.98
N VAL A 155 7.44 11.26 6.96
CA VAL A 155 7.60 12.68 7.35
C VAL A 155 9.03 12.93 7.83
N LYS A 156 9.51 12.14 8.79
CA LYS A 156 10.86 12.25 9.33
C LYS A 156 11.94 12.16 8.23
N ASN A 157 11.72 11.29 7.24
CA ASN A 157 12.62 11.12 6.10
C ASN A 157 12.38 12.15 4.98
N LYS A 158 11.55 13.17 5.20
CA LYS A 158 11.26 14.27 4.26
C LYS A 158 10.68 13.80 2.91
N ILE A 159 9.96 12.67 2.92
CA ILE A 159 9.27 12.15 1.74
C ILE A 159 7.96 12.90 1.51
N ILE A 160 7.30 13.29 2.60
CA ILE A 160 6.09 14.11 2.60
C ILE A 160 6.19 15.17 3.69
N ASN A 161 5.66 16.36 3.44
CA ASN A 161 5.56 17.41 4.46
C ASN A 161 4.39 17.12 5.40
N PRO A 162 4.53 17.35 6.72
CA PRO A 162 3.45 17.13 7.68
C PRO A 162 2.19 17.95 7.36
N GLU A 163 2.34 19.13 6.80
CA GLU A 163 1.22 19.99 6.36
C GLU A 163 0.30 19.34 5.31
N ASN A 164 0.79 18.31 4.61
CA ASN A 164 0.03 17.55 3.63
C ASN A 164 -0.66 16.31 4.21
N ILE A 165 -0.69 16.20 5.55
CA ILE A 165 -1.28 15.07 6.26
C ILE A 165 -2.34 15.59 7.21
N SER A 166 -3.50 14.96 7.22
CA SER A 166 -4.56 15.19 8.20
C SER A 166 -4.94 13.85 8.84
N ILE A 167 -4.93 13.81 10.16
CA ILE A 167 -5.44 12.68 10.93
C ILE A 167 -6.82 13.07 11.47
N ASN A 168 -7.79 12.20 11.23
CA ASN A 168 -9.15 12.35 11.74
C ASN A 168 -9.49 11.12 12.57
N TYR A 169 -9.51 11.25 13.88
CA TYR A 169 -9.90 10.20 14.81
C TYR A 169 -11.26 10.50 15.41
N PHE A 170 -12.16 9.54 15.33
CA PHE A 170 -13.49 9.60 15.96
C PHE A 170 -13.47 8.71 17.21
N ASP A 171 -13.73 9.30 18.36
CA ASP A 171 -13.84 8.55 19.62
C ASP A 171 -15.16 7.76 19.73
N GLU A 172 -15.35 7.01 20.81
CA GLU A 172 -16.55 6.21 21.05
C GLU A 172 -17.85 7.05 21.12
N ASN A 173 -17.74 8.34 21.37
CA ASN A 173 -18.85 9.29 21.42
C ASN A 173 -19.02 10.05 20.09
N TYR A 174 -18.31 9.63 19.04
CA TYR A 174 -18.27 10.29 17.71
C TYR A 174 -17.71 11.71 17.74
N ASN A 175 -16.93 12.10 18.76
CA ASN A 175 -16.20 13.36 18.72
C ASN A 175 -15.00 13.25 17.79
N LEU A 176 -14.78 14.26 16.98
CA LEU A 176 -13.64 14.33 16.07
C LEU A 176 -12.43 14.93 16.78
N HIS A 177 -11.32 14.22 16.73
CA HIS A 177 -10.00 14.67 17.17
C HIS A 177 -9.07 14.74 15.97
N ASN A 178 -8.21 15.75 15.92
CA ASN A 178 -7.26 15.97 14.83
C ASN A 178 -5.82 16.02 15.37
N PRO A 179 -5.21 14.90 15.72
CA PRO A 179 -3.78 14.85 16.07
C PRO A 179 -2.91 15.35 14.92
N GLU A 180 -1.91 16.16 15.22
CA GLU A 180 -0.98 16.70 14.23
C GLU A 180 0.37 16.00 14.28
N ILE A 181 1.02 15.90 13.14
CA ILE A 181 2.37 15.34 13.01
C ILE A 181 3.35 16.50 12.82
N ASP A 182 4.42 16.55 13.64
CA ASP A 182 5.50 17.52 13.47
C ASP A 182 6.52 17.07 12.40
N SER A 183 7.50 17.93 12.10
CA SER A 183 8.56 17.67 11.12
C SER A 183 9.49 16.49 11.48
N ASP A 184 9.49 16.05 12.73
CA ASP A 184 10.22 14.88 13.21
C ASP A 184 9.38 13.60 13.18
N GLY A 185 8.12 13.69 12.73
CA GLY A 185 7.17 12.57 12.68
C GLY A 185 6.55 12.24 14.05
N ARG A 186 6.61 13.16 15.02
CA ARG A 186 5.96 13.00 16.32
C ARG A 186 4.52 13.47 16.25
N ILE A 187 3.66 12.83 17.03
CA ILE A 187 2.27 13.27 17.20
C ILE A 187 2.19 14.15 18.43
N ASP A 188 1.53 15.28 18.32
CA ASP A 188 1.40 16.32 19.36
C ASP A 188 0.55 15.86 20.53
N CYS A 189 -0.53 15.17 20.25
CA CYS A 189 -1.45 14.63 21.25
C CYS A 189 -1.95 13.25 20.87
N TRP A 190 -2.13 12.40 21.87
CA TRP A 190 -2.70 11.05 21.72
C TRP A 190 -4.05 11.03 22.44
N PRO A 191 -5.18 11.20 21.73
CA PRO A 191 -6.49 11.05 22.35
C PRO A 191 -6.67 9.65 22.92
N GLU A 192 -7.46 9.53 23.98
CA GLU A 192 -7.79 8.22 24.54
C GLU A 192 -8.44 7.32 23.48
N GLY A 193 -8.02 6.05 23.45
CA GLY A 193 -8.46 5.09 22.44
C GLY A 193 -7.72 5.18 21.11
N PHE A 194 -6.89 6.20 20.88
CA PHE A 194 -6.13 6.35 19.64
C PHE A 194 -4.86 5.52 19.67
N PHE A 195 -4.94 4.24 19.24
CA PHE A 195 -3.82 3.29 19.18
C PHE A 195 -3.06 3.08 20.51
N ASP A 196 -3.71 3.25 21.65
CA ASP A 196 -3.11 3.16 22.98
C ASP A 196 -3.32 1.78 23.66
N GLN A 197 -4.01 0.84 22.99
CA GLN A 197 -4.34 -0.46 23.58
C GLN A 197 -3.08 -1.27 23.97
N THR A 198 -2.05 -1.26 23.12
CA THR A 198 -0.80 -1.96 23.44
C THR A 198 -0.15 -1.43 24.71
N GLU A 199 -0.18 -0.12 24.94
CA GLU A 199 0.36 0.48 26.15
C GLU A 199 -0.48 0.10 27.38
N LYS A 200 -1.81 0.14 27.27
CA LYS A 200 -2.73 -0.29 28.33
C LYS A 200 -2.50 -1.76 28.72
N ASP A 201 -2.41 -2.65 27.72
CA ASP A 201 -2.15 -4.08 27.97
C ASP A 201 -0.78 -4.30 28.65
N LEU A 202 0.26 -3.57 28.23
CA LEU A 202 1.58 -3.66 28.86
C LEU A 202 1.59 -3.16 30.30
N GLN A 203 0.80 -2.14 30.63
CA GLN A 203 0.68 -1.65 31.99
C GLN A 203 0.00 -2.68 32.92
N GLU A 204 -0.92 -3.50 32.40
CA GLU A 204 -1.56 -4.57 33.15
C GLU A 204 -0.66 -5.81 33.35
N LEU A 205 0.37 -5.97 32.50
CA LEU A 205 1.30 -7.11 32.58
C LEU A 205 2.49 -6.91 33.50
N ILE A 206 2.68 -5.70 34.03
CA ILE A 206 3.76 -5.33 34.97
C ILE A 206 3.21 -5.24 36.38
#